data_12d31c279b58cb515f347adefc3174f5
#
_entry.id   12d31c279b58cb515f347adefc3174f5
#
_cell.length_a   1.000
_cell.length_b   1.000
_cell.length_c   1.000
_cell.angle_alpha   90.00
_cell.angle_beta   90.00
_cell.angle_gamma   90.00
#
_symmetry.space_group_name_H-M   'P 1'
#
loop_
_entity.id
_entity.type
_entity.pdbx_description
1 polymer ?
#
loop_
_entity_poly.entity_id
_entity_poly.type
_entity_poly.pdbx_seq_one_letter_code
_entity_poly.pdbx_strand_id
1 'polypeptide(L)'
;MAVEGRGLICLAMQGEKLDELDLPLMVDRNTDSNQTAFTVSIDAGPEYNVSTGISAEDRAKTIQVAINPNTTPDNLRRPGHVFPLRAKKGGVLKRAGHTEAAVDLALLSGLYPAGVICEIQNQDGSMSRLPELSKYAKQWGMKLISIADLIRYRSENERFVFRKSSADLPLSLIHI
;
A
#
# COMPACT_ATOMS: atom_id res chain seq x y z
N MET A 1 11.88 -1.86 10.51
CA MET A 1 11.62 -0.76 9.55
C MET A 1 12.03 0.60 10.14
N ALA A 2 11.53 1.03 11.30
CA ALA A 2 11.84 2.36 11.85
C ALA A 2 13.34 2.64 12.02
N VAL A 3 14.09 1.70 12.57
CA VAL A 3 15.54 1.85 12.81
C VAL A 3 16.36 1.66 11.53
N GLU A 4 16.04 0.64 10.74
CA GLU A 4 16.85 0.23 9.60
C GLU A 4 16.42 0.90 8.28
N GLY A 5 15.14 1.15 8.09
CA GLY A 5 14.63 1.87 6.92
C GLY A 5 14.87 3.38 7.00
N ARG A 6 14.56 3.97 8.13
CA ARG A 6 14.67 5.42 8.44
C ARG A 6 13.74 6.34 7.66
N GLY A 7 12.92 5.79 6.78
CA GLY A 7 11.91 6.52 6.01
C GLY A 7 10.61 6.75 6.78
N LEU A 8 9.60 7.21 6.06
CA LEU A 8 8.26 7.42 6.59
C LEU A 8 7.50 6.09 6.68
N ILE A 9 7.00 5.73 7.86
CA ILE A 9 6.17 4.55 8.02
C ILE A 9 4.77 4.82 7.50
N CYS A 10 4.42 4.15 6.41
CA CYS A 10 3.11 4.24 5.78
C CYS A 10 2.39 2.89 5.81
N LEU A 11 1.06 2.93 5.89
CA LEU A 11 0.19 1.77 5.85
C LEU A 11 -0.66 1.80 4.57
N ALA A 12 -0.23 1.06 3.55
CA ALA A 12 -1.02 0.89 2.33
C ALA A 12 -2.25 0.02 2.60
N MET A 13 -3.44 0.49 2.23
CA MET A 13 -4.71 -0.18 2.48
C MET A 13 -5.66 -0.01 1.29
N GLN A 14 -6.64 -0.91 1.20
CA GLN A 14 -7.76 -0.74 0.27
C GLN A 14 -8.63 0.47 0.68
N GLY A 15 -9.23 1.13 -0.31
CA GLY A 15 -10.06 2.32 -0.10
C GLY A 15 -11.27 2.06 0.78
N GLU A 16 -11.90 0.91 0.61
CA GLU A 16 -13.07 0.50 1.36
C GLU A 16 -12.82 0.50 2.88
N LYS A 17 -11.66 -0.03 3.32
CA LYS A 17 -11.31 -0.02 4.76
C LYS A 17 -11.02 1.38 5.28
N LEU A 18 -10.42 2.24 4.47
CA LEU A 18 -10.17 3.63 4.85
C LEU A 18 -11.49 4.41 5.00
N ASP A 19 -12.49 4.11 4.15
CA ASP A 19 -13.83 4.70 4.25
C ASP A 19 -14.57 4.21 5.51
N GLU A 20 -14.49 2.91 5.83
CA GLU A 20 -15.01 2.35 7.09
C GLU A 20 -14.42 3.02 8.34
N LEU A 21 -13.13 3.36 8.27
CA LEU A 21 -12.43 4.01 9.38
C LEU A 21 -12.56 5.54 9.39
N ASP A 22 -13.34 6.12 8.47
CA ASP A 22 -13.50 7.57 8.31
C ASP A 22 -12.15 8.29 8.19
N LEU A 23 -11.31 7.80 7.24
CA LEU A 23 -9.98 8.34 6.97
C LEU A 23 -9.98 9.05 5.60
N PRO A 24 -10.36 10.35 5.55
CA PRO A 24 -10.36 11.12 4.33
C PRO A 24 -8.94 11.37 3.80
N LEU A 25 -8.84 11.77 2.55
CA LEU A 25 -7.57 12.23 1.98
C LEU A 25 -7.05 13.43 2.78
N MET A 26 -5.74 13.50 2.92
CA MET A 26 -5.03 14.56 3.66
C MET A 26 -5.24 15.94 3.01
N VAL A 27 -5.46 15.98 1.70
CA VAL A 27 -5.66 17.20 0.92
C VAL A 27 -6.76 17.00 -0.12
N ASP A 28 -7.56 18.04 -0.38
CA ASP A 28 -8.59 18.04 -1.41
C ASP A 28 -7.98 18.01 -2.81
N ARG A 29 -6.88 18.74 -3.01
CA ARG A 29 -6.13 18.80 -4.26
C ARG A 29 -4.73 18.24 -4.09
N ASN A 30 -4.52 17.03 -4.60
CA ASN A 30 -3.20 16.42 -4.60
C ASN A 30 -2.32 17.02 -5.72
N THR A 31 -1.21 17.65 -5.33
CA THR A 31 -0.22 18.26 -6.23
C THR A 31 1.09 17.46 -6.28
N ASP A 32 1.16 16.31 -5.59
CA ASP A 32 2.32 15.42 -5.63
C ASP A 32 2.53 14.84 -7.03
N SER A 33 3.76 14.80 -7.50
CA SER A 33 4.14 14.27 -8.81
C SER A 33 3.77 12.81 -9.00
N ASN A 34 3.82 12.03 -7.92
CA ASN A 34 3.46 10.61 -7.91
C ASN A 34 1.98 10.37 -7.62
N GLN A 35 1.23 11.42 -7.29
CA GLN A 35 -0.19 11.35 -6.91
C GLN A 35 -0.46 10.34 -5.79
N THR A 36 0.47 10.25 -4.81
CA THR A 36 0.33 9.36 -3.67
C THR A 36 -0.85 9.80 -2.81
N ALA A 37 -1.82 8.91 -2.62
CA ALA A 37 -3.07 9.23 -1.95
C ALA A 37 -2.92 9.07 -0.42
N PHE A 38 -2.23 10.02 0.20
CA PHE A 38 -2.15 10.13 1.66
C PHE A 38 -3.54 10.42 2.24
N THR A 39 -3.89 9.72 3.29
CA THR A 39 -5.02 10.08 4.15
C THR A 39 -4.52 10.81 5.40
N VAL A 40 -5.43 11.30 6.21
CA VAL A 40 -5.06 11.83 7.53
C VAL A 40 -4.27 10.79 8.32
N SER A 41 -3.23 11.22 9.01
CA SER A 41 -2.40 10.33 9.85
C SER A 41 -3.16 9.90 11.10
N ILE A 42 -2.79 8.74 11.64
CA ILE A 42 -3.49 8.10 12.75
C ILE A 42 -2.55 7.60 13.84
N ASP A 43 -3.08 7.53 15.06
CA ASP A 43 -2.59 6.71 16.17
C ASP A 43 -3.75 5.90 16.75
N ALA A 44 -3.49 4.73 17.33
CA ALA A 44 -4.52 4.03 18.09
C ALA A 44 -4.80 4.76 19.42
N GLY A 45 -6.00 4.57 19.93
CA GLY A 45 -6.42 5.16 21.20
C GLY A 45 -5.61 4.65 22.40
N PRO A 46 -5.64 5.36 23.53
CA PRO A 46 -4.91 4.98 24.75
C PRO A 46 -5.37 3.65 25.31
N GLU A 47 -6.58 3.20 25.02
CA GLU A 47 -7.12 1.89 25.37
C GLU A 47 -6.27 0.71 24.80
N TYR A 48 -5.46 0.96 23.79
CA TYR A 48 -4.52 0.01 23.18
C TYR A 48 -3.09 0.14 23.74
N ASN A 49 -2.91 0.84 24.86
CA ASN A 49 -1.60 1.11 25.46
C ASN A 49 -0.63 1.82 24.50
N VAL A 50 -1.14 2.75 23.69
CA VAL A 50 -0.36 3.67 22.89
C VAL A 50 -0.08 4.93 23.71
N SER A 51 1.20 5.33 23.77
CA SER A 51 1.63 6.50 24.55
C SER A 51 1.63 7.77 23.67
N THR A 52 2.80 8.15 23.19
CA THR A 52 2.94 9.32 22.30
C THR A 52 2.65 9.01 20.82
N GLY A 53 2.53 7.73 20.45
CA GLY A 53 2.26 7.27 19.09
C GLY A 53 3.51 7.09 18.20
N ILE A 54 4.62 7.78 18.51
CA ILE A 54 5.80 7.82 17.63
C ILE A 54 6.74 6.62 17.80
N SER A 55 6.73 5.93 18.93
CA SER A 55 7.61 4.78 19.13
C SER A 55 7.34 3.67 18.11
N ALA A 56 8.33 2.83 17.84
CA ALA A 56 8.13 1.69 16.94
C ALA A 56 7.03 0.75 17.44
N GLU A 57 6.92 0.59 18.77
CA GLU A 57 5.89 -0.21 19.41
C GLU A 57 4.51 0.43 19.23
N ASP A 58 4.36 1.72 19.51
CA ASP A 58 3.10 2.45 19.36
C ASP A 58 2.59 2.40 17.91
N ARG A 59 3.49 2.61 16.93
CA ARG A 59 3.13 2.52 15.51
C ARG A 59 2.75 1.10 15.11
N ALA A 60 3.42 0.07 15.64
CA ALA A 60 3.02 -1.31 15.39
C ALA A 60 1.62 -1.62 15.95
N LYS A 61 1.30 -1.16 17.16
CA LYS A 61 -0.04 -1.28 17.75
C LYS A 61 -1.08 -0.54 16.90
N THR A 62 -0.79 0.70 16.50
CA THR A 62 -1.68 1.49 15.63
C THR A 62 -1.98 0.75 14.32
N ILE A 63 -0.98 0.16 13.67
CA ILE A 63 -1.16 -0.64 12.46
C ILE A 63 -2.04 -1.86 12.73
N GLN A 64 -1.79 -2.60 13.82
CA GLN A 64 -2.60 -3.76 14.19
C GLN A 64 -4.06 -3.40 14.46
N VAL A 65 -4.31 -2.27 15.15
CA VAL A 65 -5.66 -1.76 15.37
C VAL A 65 -6.29 -1.38 14.03
N ALA A 66 -5.61 -0.63 13.16
CA ALA A 66 -6.18 -0.16 11.90
C ALA A 66 -6.62 -1.29 10.95
N ILE A 67 -5.90 -2.43 10.95
CA ILE A 67 -6.25 -3.59 10.10
C ILE A 67 -7.22 -4.58 10.77
N ASN A 68 -7.54 -4.40 12.04
CA ASN A 68 -8.49 -5.27 12.72
C ASN A 68 -9.90 -5.05 12.15
N PRO A 69 -10.63 -6.11 11.78
CA PRO A 69 -11.97 -5.98 11.21
C PRO A 69 -13.00 -5.33 12.15
N ASN A 70 -12.80 -5.43 13.46
CA ASN A 70 -13.70 -4.87 14.46
C ASN A 70 -13.38 -3.41 14.84
N THR A 71 -12.36 -2.81 14.26
CA THR A 71 -11.97 -1.43 14.55
C THR A 71 -12.96 -0.46 13.92
N THR A 72 -13.42 0.47 14.75
CA THR A 72 -14.28 1.60 14.38
C THR A 72 -13.47 2.91 14.34
N PRO A 73 -14.01 3.98 13.74
CA PRO A 73 -13.36 5.29 13.73
C PRO A 73 -12.93 5.80 15.11
N ASP A 74 -13.70 5.49 16.16
CA ASP A 74 -13.45 5.95 17.53
C ASP A 74 -12.22 5.33 18.19
N ASN A 75 -11.74 4.19 17.67
CA ASN A 75 -10.51 3.53 18.14
C ASN A 75 -9.24 4.22 17.67
N LEU A 76 -9.36 5.19 16.76
CA LEU A 76 -8.25 5.90 16.15
C LEU A 76 -8.26 7.38 16.52
N ARG A 77 -7.09 7.93 16.79
CA ARG A 77 -6.83 9.35 16.99
C ARG A 77 -6.30 9.96 15.69
N ARG A 78 -6.68 11.21 15.42
CA ARG A 78 -6.29 12.00 14.24
C ARG A 78 -5.92 13.42 14.69
N PRO A 79 -4.76 13.96 14.29
CA PRO A 79 -3.67 13.33 13.56
C PRO A 79 -2.87 12.33 14.43
N GLY A 80 -1.97 11.57 13.81
CA GLY A 80 -1.08 10.61 14.46
C GLY A 80 0.22 10.42 13.71
N HIS A 81 0.92 9.31 13.96
CA HIS A 81 2.27 9.04 13.50
C HIS A 81 2.39 7.89 12.48
N VAL A 82 1.28 7.23 12.14
CA VAL A 82 1.18 6.29 11.03
C VAL A 82 0.39 6.95 9.90
N PHE A 83 0.88 6.83 8.68
CA PHE A 83 0.30 7.46 7.48
C PHE A 83 -0.38 6.41 6.61
N PRO A 84 -1.72 6.28 6.66
CA PRO A 84 -2.42 5.40 5.76
C PRO A 84 -2.40 5.95 4.33
N LEU A 85 -2.23 5.03 3.37
CA LEU A 85 -2.22 5.34 1.94
C LEU A 85 -3.34 4.57 1.25
N ARG A 86 -4.15 5.28 0.47
CA ARG A 86 -5.24 4.68 -0.30
C ARG A 86 -4.70 4.06 -1.58
N ALA A 87 -4.69 2.73 -1.66
CA ALA A 87 -4.36 2.02 -2.88
C ALA A 87 -5.46 2.19 -3.94
N LYS A 88 -5.06 2.33 -5.20
CA LYS A 88 -6.00 2.34 -6.33
C LYS A 88 -6.61 0.96 -6.52
N LYS A 89 -7.95 0.90 -6.67
CA LYS A 89 -8.65 -0.33 -7.02
C LYS A 89 -8.11 -0.89 -8.33
N GLY A 90 -7.75 -2.18 -8.35
CA GLY A 90 -7.03 -2.83 -9.44
C GLY A 90 -5.53 -2.94 -9.24
N GLY A 91 -4.98 -2.36 -8.16
CA GLY A 91 -3.61 -2.54 -7.74
C GLY A 91 -2.57 -2.03 -8.74
N VAL A 92 -1.42 -2.71 -8.83
CA VAL A 92 -0.30 -2.32 -9.71
C VAL A 92 -0.67 -2.28 -11.19
N LEU A 93 -1.71 -2.99 -11.61
CA LEU A 93 -2.21 -2.95 -12.99
C LEU A 93 -2.94 -1.64 -13.31
N LYS A 94 -3.38 -0.91 -12.30
CA LYS A 94 -4.04 0.39 -12.46
C LYS A 94 -3.08 1.56 -12.18
N ARG A 95 -2.21 1.40 -11.19
CA ARG A 95 -1.16 2.37 -10.83
C ARG A 95 0.10 1.60 -10.40
N ALA A 96 1.18 1.76 -11.14
CA ALA A 96 2.46 1.11 -10.88
C ALA A 96 3.19 1.76 -9.70
N GLY A 97 2.59 1.72 -8.50
CA GLY A 97 3.09 2.33 -7.28
C GLY A 97 3.36 1.32 -6.16
N HIS A 98 4.25 1.69 -5.23
CA HIS A 98 4.56 0.86 -4.06
C HIS A 98 3.37 0.65 -3.13
N THR A 99 2.46 1.63 -3.05
CA THR A 99 1.20 1.53 -2.31
C THR A 99 0.36 0.36 -2.81
N GLU A 100 0.16 0.30 -4.13
CA GLU A 100 -0.59 -0.76 -4.78
C GLU A 100 0.15 -2.09 -4.68
N ALA A 101 1.47 -2.08 -4.86
CA ALA A 101 2.29 -3.29 -4.76
C ALA A 101 2.21 -3.93 -3.37
N ALA A 102 2.19 -3.15 -2.30
CA ALA A 102 2.09 -3.67 -0.94
C ALA A 102 0.75 -4.39 -0.69
N VAL A 103 -0.36 -3.80 -1.16
CA VAL A 103 -1.70 -4.41 -1.05
C VAL A 103 -1.81 -5.66 -1.93
N ASP A 104 -1.30 -5.61 -3.16
CA ASP A 104 -1.32 -6.75 -4.08
C ASP A 104 -0.52 -7.93 -3.54
N LEU A 105 0.67 -7.70 -3.01
CA LEU A 105 1.50 -8.75 -2.41
C LEU A 105 0.80 -9.41 -1.22
N ALA A 106 0.12 -8.62 -0.38
CA ALA A 106 -0.67 -9.14 0.72
C ALA A 106 -1.81 -10.04 0.20
N LEU A 107 -2.58 -9.56 -0.78
CA LEU A 107 -3.68 -10.32 -1.40
C LEU A 107 -3.20 -11.61 -2.05
N LEU A 108 -2.14 -11.55 -2.85
CA LEU A 108 -1.56 -12.72 -3.52
C LEU A 108 -1.01 -13.76 -2.54
N SER A 109 -0.64 -13.31 -1.34
CA SER A 109 -0.18 -14.18 -0.25
C SER A 109 -1.33 -14.72 0.63
N GLY A 110 -2.59 -14.41 0.32
CA GLY A 110 -3.76 -14.79 1.12
C GLY A 110 -3.85 -14.08 2.46
N LEU A 111 -3.19 -12.92 2.60
CA LEU A 111 -3.20 -12.11 3.80
C LEU A 111 -4.24 -10.99 3.71
N TYR A 112 -4.47 -10.31 4.84
CA TYR A 112 -5.28 -9.09 4.86
C TYR A 112 -4.72 -8.05 3.88
N PRO A 113 -5.57 -7.37 3.07
CA PRO A 113 -5.12 -6.49 1.99
C PRO A 113 -4.58 -5.14 2.50
N ALA A 114 -3.52 -5.23 3.28
CA ALA A 114 -2.76 -4.09 3.80
C ALA A 114 -1.28 -4.42 3.89
N GLY A 115 -0.42 -3.43 3.72
CA GLY A 115 1.01 -3.60 3.82
C GLY A 115 1.70 -2.36 4.38
N VAL A 116 2.67 -2.59 5.27
CA VAL A 116 3.50 -1.52 5.81
C VAL A 116 4.67 -1.28 4.87
N ILE A 117 4.83 -0.05 4.42
CA ILE A 117 5.94 0.38 3.56
C ILE A 117 6.73 1.50 4.22
N CYS A 118 8.01 1.53 3.91
CA CYS A 118 8.93 2.54 4.42
C CYS A 118 10.11 2.64 3.44
N GLU A 119 10.52 3.83 3.11
CA GLU A 119 11.71 4.05 2.30
C GLU A 119 12.96 3.56 3.05
N ILE A 120 13.98 3.15 2.30
CA ILE A 120 15.28 2.81 2.85
C ILE A 120 16.24 3.96 2.53
N GLN A 121 16.74 4.60 3.59
CA GLN A 121 17.71 5.69 3.52
C GLN A 121 19.10 5.20 3.89
N ASN A 122 20.11 5.79 3.27
CA ASN A 122 21.51 5.66 3.67
C ASN A 122 21.76 6.36 5.02
N GLN A 123 22.92 6.12 5.64
CA GLN A 123 23.26 6.73 6.92
C GLN A 123 23.39 8.26 6.85
N ASP A 124 23.73 8.78 5.69
CA ASP A 124 23.85 10.22 5.41
C ASP A 124 22.49 10.91 5.13
N GLY A 125 21.38 10.14 5.17
CA GLY A 125 20.03 10.63 4.89
C GLY A 125 19.66 10.63 3.41
N SER A 126 20.56 10.28 2.50
CA SER A 126 20.24 10.13 1.09
C SER A 126 19.41 8.84 0.84
N MET A 127 18.68 8.81 -0.28
CA MET A 127 17.86 7.65 -0.62
C MET A 127 18.71 6.52 -1.19
N SER A 128 18.59 5.32 -0.61
CA SER A 128 19.21 4.12 -1.15
C SER A 128 18.69 3.80 -2.55
N ARG A 129 19.61 3.45 -3.45
CA ARG A 129 19.32 3.07 -4.82
C ARG A 129 19.64 1.58 -5.04
N LEU A 130 19.40 1.07 -6.24
CA LEU A 130 19.50 -0.37 -6.52
C LEU A 130 20.82 -1.03 -6.05
N PRO A 131 22.01 -0.42 -6.20
CA PRO A 131 23.24 -1.02 -5.70
C PRO A 131 23.29 -1.19 -4.18
N GLU A 132 22.83 -0.17 -3.43
CA GLU A 132 22.74 -0.19 -1.97
C GLU A 132 21.64 -1.15 -1.51
N LEU A 133 20.46 -1.10 -2.15
CA LEU A 133 19.34 -1.99 -1.85
C LEU A 133 19.68 -3.46 -2.08
N SER A 134 20.49 -3.78 -3.09
CA SER A 134 20.97 -5.16 -3.34
C SER A 134 21.86 -5.67 -2.21
N LYS A 135 22.71 -4.81 -1.66
CA LYS A 135 23.55 -5.15 -0.50
C LYS A 135 22.71 -5.31 0.75
N TYR A 136 21.77 -4.38 0.97
CA TYR A 136 20.84 -4.40 2.10
C TYR A 136 20.00 -5.68 2.09
N ALA A 137 19.40 -6.02 0.94
CA ALA A 137 18.60 -7.24 0.81
C ALA A 137 19.41 -8.51 1.14
N LYS A 138 20.67 -8.60 0.66
CA LYS A 138 21.56 -9.72 1.00
C LYS A 138 21.91 -9.77 2.49
N GLN A 139 22.20 -8.63 3.08
CA GLN A 139 22.55 -8.54 4.51
C GLN A 139 21.43 -9.04 5.41
N TRP A 140 20.18 -8.71 5.06
CA TRP A 140 18.99 -9.03 5.86
C TRP A 140 18.22 -10.27 5.35
N GLY A 141 18.74 -10.99 4.35
CA GLY A 141 18.07 -12.15 3.76
C GLY A 141 16.70 -11.83 3.14
N MET A 142 16.52 -10.59 2.64
CA MET A 142 15.25 -10.10 2.11
C MET A 142 15.15 -10.37 0.61
N LYS A 143 13.93 -10.52 0.13
CA LYS A 143 13.64 -10.58 -1.32
C LYS A 143 13.69 -9.18 -1.91
N LEU A 144 14.26 -9.08 -3.11
CA LEU A 144 14.26 -7.84 -3.91
C LEU A 144 13.49 -8.12 -5.19
N ILE A 145 12.39 -7.39 -5.39
CA ILE A 145 11.53 -7.49 -6.57
C ILE A 145 11.29 -6.09 -7.14
N SER A 146 10.88 -6.01 -8.40
CA SER A 146 10.44 -4.77 -9.01
C SER A 146 8.91 -4.73 -9.18
N ILE A 147 8.33 -3.53 -9.25
CA ILE A 147 6.91 -3.37 -9.58
C ILE A 147 6.62 -3.93 -10.98
N ALA A 148 7.56 -3.80 -11.91
CA ALA A 148 7.42 -4.37 -13.26
C ALA A 148 7.28 -5.90 -13.23
N ASP A 149 8.04 -6.59 -12.37
CA ASP A 149 7.92 -8.04 -12.20
C ASP A 149 6.56 -8.43 -11.59
N LEU A 150 6.06 -7.64 -10.64
CA LEU A 150 4.73 -7.88 -10.05
C LEU A 150 3.61 -7.65 -11.08
N ILE A 151 3.72 -6.61 -11.91
CA ILE A 151 2.77 -6.36 -13.01
C ILE A 151 2.76 -7.54 -13.97
N ARG A 152 3.94 -8.00 -14.39
CA ARG A 152 4.08 -9.16 -15.29
C ARG A 152 3.43 -10.41 -14.66
N TYR A 153 3.78 -10.73 -13.42
CA TYR A 153 3.22 -11.86 -12.69
C TYR A 153 1.68 -11.82 -12.66
N ARG A 154 1.09 -10.67 -12.29
CA ARG A 154 -0.37 -10.52 -12.25
C ARG A 154 -1.01 -10.65 -13.62
N SER A 155 -0.39 -10.05 -14.65
CA SER A 155 -0.89 -10.11 -16.04
C SER A 155 -0.90 -11.53 -16.61
N GLU A 156 0.04 -12.37 -16.21
CA GLU A 156 0.16 -13.77 -16.65
C GLU A 156 -0.74 -14.72 -15.86
N ASN A 157 -0.99 -14.44 -14.58
CA ASN A 157 -1.69 -15.35 -13.68
C ASN A 157 -3.14 -14.97 -13.37
N GLU A 158 -3.55 -13.74 -13.65
CA GLU A 158 -4.92 -13.29 -13.43
C GLU A 158 -5.72 -13.21 -14.72
N ARG A 159 -7.00 -13.59 -14.65
CA ARG A 159 -7.91 -13.52 -15.78
C ARG A 159 -8.77 -12.25 -15.70
N PHE A 160 -8.48 -11.26 -16.54
CA PHE A 160 -9.16 -9.96 -16.55
C PHE A 160 -10.36 -9.89 -17.48
N VAL A 161 -10.47 -10.84 -18.43
CA VAL A 161 -11.53 -10.86 -19.44
C VAL A 161 -12.30 -12.15 -19.32
N PHE A 162 -13.62 -12.01 -19.18
CA PHE A 162 -14.56 -13.13 -19.17
C PHE A 162 -15.54 -12.97 -20.33
N ARG A 163 -15.73 -14.03 -21.12
CA ARG A 163 -16.76 -14.04 -22.16
C ARG A 163 -18.13 -14.01 -21.49
N LYS A 164 -18.88 -12.93 -21.68
CA LYS A 164 -20.25 -12.81 -21.17
C LYS A 164 -21.29 -13.37 -22.13
N SER A 165 -21.07 -13.21 -23.43
CA SER A 165 -21.95 -13.71 -24.48
C SER A 165 -21.17 -13.93 -25.77
N SER A 166 -21.73 -14.70 -26.71
CA SER A 166 -21.22 -14.83 -28.07
C SER A 166 -22.41 -14.65 -28.99
N ALA A 167 -22.26 -13.87 -30.07
CA ALA A 167 -23.26 -13.71 -31.11
C ALA A 167 -22.57 -13.79 -32.47
N ASP A 168 -23.22 -14.40 -33.43
CA ASP A 168 -22.77 -14.44 -34.80
C ASP A 168 -23.07 -13.07 -35.44
N LEU A 169 -22.00 -12.36 -35.85
CA LEU A 169 -22.11 -11.11 -36.59
C LEU A 169 -21.85 -11.38 -38.06
N PRO A 170 -22.84 -11.19 -38.96
CA PRO A 170 -22.65 -11.32 -40.39
C PRO A 170 -21.86 -10.14 -40.90
N LEU A 171 -20.53 -10.22 -40.77
CA LEU A 171 -19.60 -9.20 -41.30
C LEU A 171 -19.32 -9.52 -42.78
N SER A 172 -19.79 -8.68 -43.69
CA SER A 172 -19.40 -8.74 -45.09
C SER A 172 -18.02 -8.11 -45.24
N LEU A 173 -17.04 -8.90 -45.64
CA LEU A 173 -15.67 -8.40 -45.97
C LEU A 173 -15.59 -7.74 -47.35
N ILE A 174 -16.72 -7.64 -48.06
CA ILE A 174 -16.75 -7.06 -49.42
C ILE A 174 -16.70 -5.52 -49.39
N HIS A 175 -16.85 -4.89 -48.24
CA HIS A 175 -16.90 -3.43 -48.07
C HIS A 175 -15.71 -2.87 -47.32
N ILE A 176 -14.58 -3.59 -47.25
CA ILE A 176 -13.30 -3.07 -46.73
C ILE A 176 -12.41 -2.68 -47.91
#